data_6ac0c433e877972b8f690374e77517f5
#
_entry.id   6ac0c433e877972b8f690374e77517f5
#
_cell.length_a   1.000
_cell.length_b   1.000
_cell.length_c   1.000
_cell.angle_alpha   90.00
_cell.angle_beta   90.00
_cell.angle_gamma   90.00
#
_symmetry.space_group_name_H-M   'P 1'
#
loop_
_entity.id
_entity.type
_entity.pdbx_description
1 polymer ?
#
loop_
_entity_poly.entity_id
_entity_poly.type
_entity_poly.pdbx_seq_one_letter_code
_entity_poly.pdbx_strand_id
1 'polypeptide(L)'
;MAKVLIVGAGAAGLMAAGAAVRQGHQVTVLEHTDKPGQKILVTGKGRCNVTNDCTAEEFLHHVRTNPRFLFSSLGAFPPARTMELFESLGVELKVERGRRVFPVSDKAEEIRQALLRYAQDAEIVYDGAKKLLLEELPPEPEAAPAVPENPRHPKKKKPGLPCGVSVCGGLPGKNTGPMPCWWPPAV
;
A
#
# COMPACT_ATOMS: atom_id res chain seq x y z
N MET A 1 12.58 10.95 -4.26
CA MET A 1 11.42 11.01 -5.17
C MET A 1 11.75 10.22 -6.42
N ALA A 2 11.02 9.17 -6.74
CA ALA A 2 11.23 8.34 -7.92
C ALA A 2 10.05 8.47 -8.89
N LYS A 3 10.27 8.15 -10.18
CA LYS A 3 9.21 7.97 -11.16
C LYS A 3 8.80 6.50 -11.18
N VAL A 4 7.52 6.23 -10.96
CA VAL A 4 6.96 4.87 -10.89
C VAL A 4 5.96 4.70 -12.02
N LEU A 5 6.17 3.70 -12.87
CA LEU A 5 5.24 3.32 -13.91
C LEU A 5 4.55 2.02 -13.52
N ILE A 6 3.22 2.03 -13.48
CA ILE A 6 2.39 0.87 -13.15
C ILE A 6 1.62 0.45 -14.40
N VAL A 7 1.67 -0.84 -14.72
CA VAL A 7 0.94 -1.39 -15.87
C VAL A 7 -0.34 -2.07 -15.40
N GLY A 8 -1.46 -1.49 -15.77
CA GLY A 8 -2.81 -1.93 -15.43
C GLY A 8 -3.41 -1.21 -14.23
N ALA A 9 -4.54 -0.53 -14.42
CA ALA A 9 -5.32 0.11 -13.36
C ALA A 9 -6.39 -0.83 -12.75
N GLY A 10 -6.04 -2.11 -12.54
CA GLY A 10 -6.85 -3.03 -11.75
C GLY A 10 -6.72 -2.78 -10.25
N ALA A 11 -7.31 -3.62 -9.40
CA ALA A 11 -7.27 -3.49 -7.95
C ALA A 11 -5.81 -3.37 -7.43
N ALA A 12 -4.93 -4.26 -7.89
CA ALA A 12 -3.53 -4.25 -7.47
C ALA A 12 -2.77 -2.99 -7.95
N GLY A 13 -3.00 -2.57 -9.20
CA GLY A 13 -2.35 -1.36 -9.75
C GLY A 13 -2.81 -0.10 -9.05
N LEU A 14 -4.11 0.06 -8.78
CA LEU A 14 -4.64 1.20 -8.03
C LEU A 14 -4.13 1.22 -6.58
N MET A 15 -4.03 0.06 -5.92
CA MET A 15 -3.42 -0.05 -4.60
C MET A 15 -1.94 0.36 -4.61
N ALA A 16 -1.18 -0.13 -5.58
CA ALA A 16 0.24 0.22 -5.73
C ALA A 16 0.41 1.72 -6.02
N ALA A 17 -0.45 2.29 -6.88
CA ALA A 17 -0.43 3.71 -7.22
C ALA A 17 -0.67 4.58 -5.97
N GLY A 18 -1.73 4.31 -5.22
CA GLY A 18 -2.02 5.06 -4.00
C GLY A 18 -0.94 4.93 -2.94
N ALA A 19 -0.32 3.75 -2.80
CA ALA A 19 0.79 3.55 -1.87
C ALA A 19 2.04 4.33 -2.28
N ALA A 20 2.40 4.32 -3.58
CA ALA A 20 3.57 5.01 -4.09
C ALA A 20 3.41 6.54 -4.04
N VAL A 21 2.23 7.07 -4.38
CA VAL A 21 1.92 8.49 -4.25
C VAL A 21 2.08 8.98 -2.82
N ARG A 22 1.57 8.22 -1.84
CA ARG A 22 1.71 8.58 -0.42
C ARG A 22 3.14 8.58 0.10
N GLN A 23 4.05 7.89 -0.60
CA GLN A 23 5.49 7.93 -0.33
C GLN A 23 6.20 9.08 -1.07
N GLY A 24 5.45 9.95 -1.75
CA GLY A 24 6.00 11.11 -2.46
C GLY A 24 6.63 10.77 -3.80
N HIS A 25 6.23 9.66 -4.42
CA HIS A 25 6.69 9.30 -5.77
C HIS A 25 5.78 9.90 -6.85
N GLN A 26 6.34 10.20 -8.02
CA GLN A 26 5.57 10.53 -9.21
C GLN A 26 5.09 9.24 -9.86
N VAL A 27 3.77 9.06 -9.98
CA VAL A 27 3.18 7.80 -10.42
C VAL A 27 2.39 7.99 -11.70
N THR A 28 2.68 7.15 -12.69
CA THR A 28 1.90 7.03 -13.93
C THR A 28 1.36 5.60 -14.03
N VAL A 29 0.07 5.45 -14.26
CA VAL A 29 -0.60 4.15 -14.45
C VAL A 29 -1.04 4.02 -15.89
N LEU A 30 -0.58 2.98 -16.59
CA LEU A 30 -1.07 2.65 -17.93
C LEU A 30 -2.28 1.73 -17.83
N GLU A 31 -3.38 2.09 -18.48
CA GLU A 31 -4.59 1.26 -18.52
C GLU A 31 -5.05 1.11 -19.97
N HIS A 32 -5.21 -0.13 -20.42
CA HIS A 32 -5.58 -0.43 -21.80
C HIS A 32 -7.09 -0.41 -22.06
N THR A 33 -7.90 -0.37 -21.00
CA THR A 33 -9.35 -0.29 -21.08
C THR A 33 -9.83 1.13 -20.81
N ASP A 34 -11.07 1.40 -21.16
CA ASP A 34 -11.73 2.69 -20.92
C ASP A 34 -12.16 2.88 -19.45
N LYS A 35 -12.10 1.83 -18.63
CA LYS A 35 -12.57 1.83 -17.24
C LYS A 35 -11.54 1.22 -16.28
N PRO A 36 -10.80 2.04 -15.54
CA PRO A 36 -9.95 1.55 -14.47
C PRO A 36 -10.77 0.73 -13.45
N GLY A 37 -10.20 -0.39 -13.01
CA GLY A 37 -10.87 -1.26 -12.03
C GLY A 37 -12.05 -2.08 -12.56
N GLN A 38 -12.21 -2.22 -13.87
CA GLN A 38 -13.34 -2.91 -14.50
C GLN A 38 -13.59 -4.32 -13.95
N LYS A 39 -12.52 -5.09 -13.71
CA LYS A 39 -12.64 -6.44 -13.16
C LYS A 39 -13.23 -6.46 -11.74
N ILE A 40 -13.09 -5.41 -10.95
CA ILE A 40 -13.67 -5.29 -9.62
C ILE A 40 -15.20 -5.41 -9.72
N LEU A 41 -15.81 -4.78 -10.72
CA LEU A 41 -17.26 -4.70 -10.91
C LEU A 41 -17.94 -6.05 -11.13
N VAL A 42 -17.20 -7.03 -11.66
CA VAL A 42 -17.76 -8.37 -11.95
C VAL A 42 -17.46 -9.39 -10.85
N THR A 43 -16.59 -9.05 -9.88
CA THR A 43 -16.27 -9.94 -8.78
C THR A 43 -17.41 -10.06 -7.78
N GLY A 44 -17.50 -11.20 -7.08
CA GLY A 44 -18.53 -11.40 -6.07
C GLY A 44 -19.96 -11.22 -6.58
N LYS A 45 -20.23 -11.50 -7.84
CA LYS A 45 -21.51 -11.26 -8.51
C LYS A 45 -21.94 -9.78 -8.46
N GLY A 46 -21.02 -8.86 -8.71
CA GLY A 46 -21.24 -7.42 -8.69
C GLY A 46 -21.15 -6.75 -7.32
N ARG A 47 -20.85 -7.52 -6.25
CA ARG A 47 -20.73 -7.00 -4.89
C ARG A 47 -19.30 -6.74 -4.44
N CYS A 48 -18.31 -7.36 -5.09
CA CYS A 48 -16.90 -7.37 -4.74
C CYS A 48 -16.60 -7.99 -3.36
N ASN A 49 -16.14 -9.25 -3.35
CA ASN A 49 -15.52 -9.81 -2.15
C ASN A 49 -14.14 -9.16 -1.96
N VAL A 50 -14.01 -8.26 -0.99
CA VAL A 50 -12.80 -7.46 -0.78
C VAL A 50 -11.69 -8.29 -0.20
N THR A 51 -11.98 -9.04 0.86
CA THR A 51 -11.04 -9.91 1.58
C THR A 51 -11.81 -10.94 2.40
N ASN A 52 -11.10 -11.73 3.18
CA ASN A 52 -11.67 -12.54 4.26
C ASN A 52 -11.24 -11.98 5.61
N ASP A 53 -12.14 -12.01 6.58
CA ASP A 53 -11.85 -11.67 7.97
C ASP A 53 -11.09 -12.84 8.63
N CYS A 54 -9.78 -12.88 8.41
CA CYS A 54 -8.89 -13.92 8.90
C CYS A 54 -7.49 -13.37 9.19
N THR A 55 -6.73 -14.12 9.98
CA THR A 55 -5.32 -13.79 10.22
C THR A 55 -4.47 -14.05 8.97
N ALA A 56 -3.27 -13.45 8.91
CA ALA A 56 -2.32 -13.72 7.83
C ALA A 56 -1.94 -15.22 7.76
N GLU A 57 -1.84 -15.88 8.90
CA GLU A 57 -1.53 -17.29 8.99
C GLU A 57 -2.66 -18.16 8.42
N GLU A 58 -3.90 -17.91 8.85
CA GLU A 58 -5.09 -18.59 8.31
C GLU A 58 -5.21 -18.39 6.79
N PHE A 59 -4.93 -17.16 6.31
CA PHE A 59 -4.93 -16.86 4.88
C PHE A 59 -3.92 -17.76 4.13
N LEU A 60 -2.69 -17.86 4.64
CA LEU A 60 -1.63 -18.68 4.04
C LEU A 60 -1.99 -20.16 3.95
N HIS A 61 -2.70 -20.69 4.94
CA HIS A 61 -3.18 -22.08 4.91
C HIS A 61 -4.14 -22.37 3.73
N HIS A 62 -4.83 -21.36 3.21
CA HIS A 62 -5.74 -21.50 2.07
C HIS A 62 -5.07 -21.27 0.72
N VAL A 63 -3.81 -20.85 0.70
CA VAL A 63 -3.03 -20.66 -0.54
C VAL A 63 -2.51 -22.01 -1.03
N ARG A 64 -3.02 -22.49 -2.16
CA ARG A 64 -2.71 -23.83 -2.68
C ARG A 64 -1.27 -24.00 -3.17
N THR A 65 -0.68 -22.95 -3.74
CA THR A 65 0.61 -23.02 -4.39
C THR A 65 1.52 -21.93 -3.84
N ASN A 66 2.71 -22.33 -3.36
CA ASN A 66 3.76 -21.43 -2.87
C ASN A 66 3.28 -20.34 -1.88
N PRO A 67 2.67 -20.71 -0.73
CA PRO A 67 2.19 -19.71 0.24
C PRO A 67 3.33 -18.85 0.79
N ARG A 68 4.58 -19.35 0.81
CA ARG A 68 5.75 -18.60 1.28
C ARG A 68 6.01 -17.33 0.49
N PHE A 69 5.63 -17.29 -0.79
CA PHE A 69 5.74 -16.09 -1.63
C PHE A 69 4.97 -14.90 -1.04
N LEU A 70 3.85 -15.15 -0.38
CA LEU A 70 2.99 -14.11 0.20
C LEU A 70 3.37 -13.74 1.65
N PHE A 71 4.35 -14.39 2.25
CA PHE A 71 4.69 -14.21 3.66
C PHE A 71 5.00 -12.74 4.00
N SER A 72 5.88 -12.13 3.23
CA SER A 72 6.27 -10.72 3.42
C SER A 72 5.10 -9.76 3.18
N SER A 73 4.33 -10.00 2.11
CA SER A 73 3.19 -9.14 1.76
C SER A 73 2.10 -9.17 2.81
N LEU A 74 1.73 -10.36 3.30
CA LEU A 74 0.71 -10.53 4.34
C LEU A 74 1.20 -10.08 5.71
N GLY A 75 2.51 -10.16 5.98
CA GLY A 75 3.09 -9.57 7.18
C GLY A 75 3.00 -8.06 7.19
N ALA A 76 3.23 -7.42 6.04
CA ALA A 76 3.14 -5.97 5.89
C ALA A 76 1.69 -5.47 5.77
N PHE A 77 0.85 -6.20 5.05
CA PHE A 77 -0.53 -5.80 4.75
C PHE A 77 -1.51 -6.98 4.88
N PRO A 78 -1.87 -7.37 6.12
CA PRO A 78 -2.80 -8.47 6.38
C PRO A 78 -4.24 -8.09 6.02
N PRO A 79 -5.18 -9.08 5.99
CA PRO A 79 -6.60 -8.84 5.71
C PRO A 79 -7.25 -7.75 6.57
N ALA A 80 -6.92 -7.67 7.85
CA ALA A 80 -7.42 -6.63 8.74
C ALA A 80 -7.05 -5.22 8.23
N ARG A 81 -5.81 -5.04 7.76
CA ARG A 81 -5.37 -3.76 7.16
C ARG A 81 -6.12 -3.42 5.88
N THR A 82 -6.52 -4.42 5.12
CA THR A 82 -7.37 -4.19 3.94
C THR A 82 -8.73 -3.63 4.36
N MET A 83 -9.33 -4.16 5.41
CA MET A 83 -10.60 -3.67 5.96
C MET A 83 -10.45 -2.23 6.47
N GLU A 84 -9.47 -1.98 7.33
CA GLU A 84 -9.16 -0.64 7.86
C GLU A 84 -8.95 0.39 6.75
N LEU A 85 -8.26 0.02 5.67
CA LEU A 85 -8.06 0.91 4.53
C LEU A 85 -9.38 1.32 3.89
N PHE A 86 -10.25 0.35 3.54
CA PHE A 86 -11.52 0.67 2.90
C PHE A 86 -12.45 1.46 3.81
N GLU A 87 -12.48 1.16 5.10
CA GLU A 87 -13.21 1.94 6.10
C GLU A 87 -12.68 3.39 6.19
N SER A 88 -11.36 3.56 6.18
CA SER A 88 -10.73 4.90 6.14
C SER A 88 -11.05 5.70 4.87
N LEU A 89 -11.35 4.99 3.78
CA LEU A 89 -11.79 5.57 2.51
C LEU A 89 -13.31 5.80 2.44
N GLY A 90 -14.03 5.59 3.57
CA GLY A 90 -15.45 5.83 3.70
C GLY A 90 -16.33 4.71 3.15
N VAL A 91 -15.82 3.48 3.04
CA VAL A 91 -16.59 2.29 2.66
C VAL A 91 -16.92 1.48 3.89
N GLU A 92 -18.19 1.39 4.24
CA GLU A 92 -18.65 0.49 5.29
C GLU A 92 -18.60 -0.97 4.82
N LEU A 93 -18.00 -1.83 5.65
CA LEU A 93 -17.82 -3.25 5.34
C LEU A 93 -18.68 -4.14 6.26
N LYS A 94 -19.10 -5.28 5.72
CA LYS A 94 -19.79 -6.35 6.47
C LYS A 94 -19.11 -7.69 6.25
N VAL A 95 -19.14 -8.53 7.27
CA VAL A 95 -18.65 -9.90 7.21
C VAL A 95 -19.85 -10.85 7.02
N GLU A 96 -19.81 -11.65 5.97
CA GLU A 96 -20.84 -12.64 5.66
C GLU A 96 -20.35 -14.07 5.97
N ARG A 97 -21.25 -15.04 5.75
CA ARG A 97 -20.95 -16.46 5.91
C ARG A 97 -19.63 -16.85 5.22
N GLY A 98 -18.80 -17.60 5.93
CA GLY A 98 -17.46 -17.99 5.45
C GLY A 98 -16.42 -16.86 5.59
N ARG A 99 -16.68 -15.91 6.50
CA ARG A 99 -15.78 -14.79 6.82
C ARG A 99 -15.43 -13.91 5.61
N ARG A 100 -16.30 -13.88 4.60
CA ARG A 100 -16.13 -13.06 3.41
C ARG A 100 -16.56 -11.64 3.70
N VAL A 101 -15.75 -10.69 3.26
CA VAL A 101 -15.95 -9.26 3.50
C VAL A 101 -16.48 -8.59 2.24
N PHE A 102 -17.61 -7.90 2.38
CA PHE A 102 -18.28 -7.16 1.32
C PHE A 102 -18.60 -5.74 1.77
N PRO A 103 -18.79 -4.78 0.83
CA PRO A 103 -19.36 -3.50 1.19
C PRO A 103 -20.82 -3.68 1.67
N VAL A 104 -21.23 -2.88 2.66
CA VAL A 104 -22.61 -2.92 3.18
C VAL A 104 -23.63 -2.63 2.09
N SER A 105 -23.29 -1.76 1.16
CA SER A 105 -24.11 -1.38 0.00
C SER A 105 -24.34 -2.50 -1.02
N ASP A 106 -23.58 -3.61 -0.94
CA ASP A 106 -23.53 -4.68 -1.94
C ASP A 106 -23.17 -4.20 -3.37
N LYS A 107 -22.50 -3.07 -3.50
CA LYS A 107 -22.11 -2.48 -4.80
C LYS A 107 -20.59 -2.49 -4.96
N ALA A 108 -20.09 -3.27 -5.92
CA ALA A 108 -18.66 -3.31 -6.27
C ALA A 108 -18.12 -1.94 -6.74
N GLU A 109 -19.00 -1.08 -7.26
CA GLU A 109 -18.65 0.27 -7.68
C GLU A 109 -18.10 1.11 -6.53
N GLU A 110 -18.61 0.93 -5.31
CA GLU A 110 -18.13 1.66 -4.13
C GLU A 110 -16.66 1.33 -3.82
N ILE A 111 -16.29 0.05 -3.93
CA ILE A 111 -14.90 -0.42 -3.78
C ILE A 111 -14.02 0.17 -4.89
N ARG A 112 -14.51 0.19 -6.14
CA ARG A 112 -13.78 0.76 -7.27
C ARG A 112 -13.53 2.26 -7.06
N GLN A 113 -14.55 3.01 -6.67
CA GLN A 113 -14.43 4.45 -6.40
C GLN A 113 -13.48 4.74 -5.22
N ALA A 114 -13.51 3.93 -4.18
CA ALA A 114 -12.58 4.06 -3.07
C ALA A 114 -11.12 3.90 -3.52
N LEU A 115 -10.83 2.90 -4.36
CA LEU A 115 -9.49 2.71 -4.91
C LEU A 115 -9.07 3.84 -5.86
N LEU A 116 -9.97 4.38 -6.65
CA LEU A 116 -9.69 5.55 -7.49
C LEU A 116 -9.38 6.78 -6.64
N ARG A 117 -10.15 7.03 -5.57
CA ARG A 117 -9.81 8.10 -4.62
C ARG A 117 -8.46 7.86 -3.94
N TYR A 118 -8.15 6.61 -3.60
CA TYR A 118 -6.87 6.25 -2.99
C TYR A 118 -5.68 6.56 -3.91
N ALA A 119 -5.86 6.43 -5.24
CA ALA A 119 -4.85 6.67 -6.27
C ALA A 119 -5.03 8.01 -7.00
N GLN A 120 -5.84 8.95 -6.48
CA GLN A 120 -6.26 10.17 -7.19
C GLN A 120 -5.13 11.06 -7.68
N ASP A 121 -3.98 11.05 -6.98
CA ASP A 121 -2.82 11.88 -7.34
C ASP A 121 -1.86 11.16 -8.33
N ALA A 122 -2.21 9.95 -8.78
CA ALA A 122 -1.52 9.26 -9.85
C ALA A 122 -2.12 9.64 -11.21
N GLU A 123 -1.28 9.84 -12.20
CA GLU A 123 -1.71 10.06 -13.58
C GLU A 123 -2.14 8.74 -14.22
N ILE A 124 -3.38 8.65 -14.72
CA ILE A 124 -3.85 7.49 -15.48
C ILE A 124 -3.80 7.81 -16.98
N VAL A 125 -2.97 7.06 -17.69
CA VAL A 125 -2.82 7.15 -19.14
C VAL A 125 -3.51 5.95 -19.79
N TYR A 126 -4.45 6.22 -20.68
CA TYR A 126 -5.19 5.19 -21.40
C TYR A 126 -4.39 4.71 -22.60
N ASP A 127 -3.46 3.79 -22.37
CA ASP A 127 -2.64 3.13 -23.40
C ASP A 127 -2.20 1.74 -22.92
N GLY A 128 -1.78 0.90 -23.86
CA GLY A 128 -1.33 -0.46 -23.60
C GLY A 128 0.19 -0.60 -23.64
N ALA A 129 0.76 -1.23 -22.60
CA ALA A 129 2.17 -1.62 -22.62
C ALA A 129 2.37 -2.84 -23.55
N LYS A 130 3.13 -2.69 -24.62
CA LYS A 130 3.42 -3.78 -25.57
C LYS A 130 4.70 -4.53 -25.22
N LYS A 131 5.71 -3.82 -24.71
CA LYS A 131 7.03 -4.39 -24.42
C LYS A 131 7.73 -3.57 -23.34
N LEU A 132 8.39 -4.26 -22.43
CA LEU A 132 9.33 -3.64 -21.50
C LEU A 132 10.73 -3.71 -22.11
N LEU A 133 11.37 -2.55 -22.23
CA LEU A 133 12.77 -2.45 -22.62
C LEU A 133 13.56 -2.16 -21.35
N LEU A 134 14.50 -3.04 -21.05
CA LEU A 134 15.41 -2.85 -19.92
C LEU A 134 16.69 -2.22 -20.49
N GLU A 135 17.04 -1.06 -19.99
CA GLU A 135 18.32 -0.42 -20.23
C GLU A 135 19.18 -0.58 -18.97
N GLU A 136 20.43 -0.99 -19.17
CA GLU A 136 21.40 -0.98 -18.07
C GLU A 136 21.71 0.48 -17.74
N LEU A 137 21.37 0.88 -16.52
CA LEU A 137 21.78 2.19 -16.02
C LEU A 137 23.32 2.21 -15.95
N PRO A 138 23.95 3.31 -16.36
CA PRO A 138 25.38 3.48 -16.11
C PRO A 138 25.63 3.29 -14.61
N PRO A 139 26.74 2.66 -14.22
CA PRO A 139 27.06 2.46 -12.82
C PRO A 139 26.96 3.79 -12.09
N GLU A 140 26.27 3.80 -10.95
CA GLU A 140 26.23 4.99 -10.11
C GLU A 140 27.68 5.46 -9.89
N PRO A 141 27.96 6.76 -10.04
CA PRO A 141 29.29 7.27 -9.76
C PRO A 141 29.64 6.83 -8.33
N GLU A 142 30.77 6.10 -8.21
CA GLU A 142 31.25 5.65 -6.90
C GLU A 142 31.16 6.83 -5.93
N ALA A 143 30.45 6.63 -4.84
CA ALA A 143 30.31 7.65 -3.79
C ALA A 143 31.72 8.14 -3.48
N ALA A 144 31.95 9.43 -3.63
CA ALA A 144 33.27 10.03 -3.41
C ALA A 144 33.81 9.49 -2.08
N PRO A 145 35.07 9.06 -2.04
CA PRO A 145 35.63 8.41 -0.86
C PRO A 145 35.34 9.25 0.36
N ALA A 146 34.75 8.62 1.36
CA ALA A 146 34.37 9.29 2.61
C ALA A 146 35.57 10.11 3.09
N VAL A 147 35.41 11.41 3.23
CA VAL A 147 36.46 12.29 3.74
C VAL A 147 36.94 11.68 5.05
N PRO A 148 38.23 11.33 5.20
CA PRO A 148 38.72 10.66 6.38
C PRO A 148 38.35 11.49 7.64
N GLU A 149 37.64 10.86 8.56
CA GLU A 149 37.25 11.53 9.80
C GLU A 149 38.49 12.06 10.49
N ASN A 150 38.49 13.36 10.80
CA ASN A 150 39.57 14.01 11.49
C ASN A 150 39.73 13.38 12.90
N PRO A 151 40.84 12.68 13.20
CA PRO A 151 41.00 11.97 14.46
C PRO A 151 40.98 12.88 15.69
N ARG A 152 41.02 14.20 15.52
CA ARG A 152 40.98 15.18 16.61
C ARG A 152 39.60 15.49 17.15
N HIS A 153 38.53 15.04 16.46
CA HIS A 153 37.15 15.18 16.94
C HIS A 153 36.34 13.89 16.69
N PRO A 154 36.57 12.83 17.51
CA PRO A 154 35.74 11.65 17.43
C PRO A 154 34.30 12.02 17.77
N LYS A 155 33.36 11.85 16.84
CA LYS A 155 31.93 11.97 17.13
C LYS A 155 31.59 11.00 18.26
N LYS A 156 31.24 11.52 19.43
CA LYS A 156 30.69 10.71 20.53
C LYS A 156 29.45 9.98 19.95
N LYS A 157 29.54 8.65 19.86
CA LYS A 157 28.36 7.82 19.59
C LYS A 157 27.33 8.15 20.66
N LYS A 158 26.22 8.80 20.28
CA LYS A 158 25.08 8.91 21.18
C LYS A 158 24.64 7.47 21.45
N PRO A 159 24.44 7.09 22.73
CA PRO A 159 23.89 5.78 23.04
C PRO A 159 22.56 5.68 22.30
N GLY A 160 22.39 4.61 21.54
CA GLY A 160 21.15 4.34 20.81
C GLY A 160 20.01 4.33 21.83
N LEU A 161 19.08 5.25 21.68
CA LEU A 161 17.82 5.19 22.42
C LEU A 161 17.13 3.88 22.02
N PRO A 162 16.68 3.07 22.99
CA PRO A 162 15.88 1.91 22.67
C PRO A 162 14.64 2.37 21.90
N CYS A 163 14.34 1.69 20.83
CA CYS A 163 13.15 1.90 20.01
C CYS A 163 11.92 1.69 20.89
N GLY A 164 11.21 2.77 21.20
CA GLY A 164 10.00 2.74 22.00
C GLY A 164 10.03 3.75 23.15
N VAL A 165 9.51 4.90 22.90
CA VAL A 165 8.61 5.75 23.68
C VAL A 165 8.71 7.18 23.12
N SER A 166 7.80 7.56 22.25
CA SER A 166 7.48 8.96 22.01
C SER A 166 6.45 9.38 23.05
N VAL A 167 6.88 10.17 24.01
CA VAL A 167 5.96 10.85 24.92
C VAL A 167 5.42 12.08 24.19
N CYS A 168 4.22 11.98 23.63
CA CYS A 168 3.46 13.16 23.26
C CYS A 168 2.78 13.69 24.50
N GLY A 169 3.20 14.89 24.93
CA GLY A 169 2.53 15.65 25.98
C GLY A 169 1.08 15.90 25.61
N GLY A 170 0.16 15.51 26.49
CA GLY A 170 -1.26 15.51 26.25
C GLY A 170 -1.94 16.84 26.38
N LEU A 171 -3.03 16.98 25.61
CA LEU A 171 -4.25 17.66 26.02
C LEU A 171 -5.32 16.60 26.20
N PRO A 172 -6.21 16.70 27.20
CA PRO A 172 -7.16 15.63 27.52
C PRO A 172 -8.33 15.60 26.53
N GLY A 173 -8.56 14.43 25.98
CA GLY A 173 -9.83 14.10 25.34
C GLY A 173 -9.78 13.83 23.85
N LYS A 174 -9.24 12.66 23.45
CA LYS A 174 -9.78 11.77 22.42
C LYS A 174 -8.84 10.57 22.29
N ASN A 175 -9.36 9.41 22.54
CA ASN A 175 -8.67 8.14 22.56
C ASN A 175 -8.30 7.74 21.12
N THR A 176 -7.06 8.02 20.72
CA THR A 176 -6.47 7.50 19.49
C THR A 176 -5.28 6.64 19.88
N GLY A 177 -5.41 5.34 19.71
CA GLY A 177 -4.33 4.39 19.94
C GLY A 177 -3.09 4.69 19.12
N PRO A 178 -1.90 4.18 19.50
CA PRO A 178 -0.65 4.51 18.84
C PRO A 178 -0.65 4.01 17.39
N MET A 179 -0.49 4.92 16.44
CA MET A 179 -0.22 4.57 15.05
C MET A 179 1.17 3.92 14.91
N PRO A 180 1.33 2.87 14.13
CA PRO A 180 2.63 2.27 13.89
C PRO A 180 3.56 3.23 13.11
N CYS A 181 4.84 3.22 13.47
CA CYS A 181 5.89 4.17 13.05
C CYS A 181 6.22 4.23 11.54
N TRP A 182 5.54 3.48 10.70
CA TRP A 182 5.78 3.46 9.25
C TRP A 182 4.69 4.16 8.41
N TRP A 183 3.68 4.75 9.08
CA TRP A 183 2.68 5.58 8.43
C TRP A 183 3.10 7.05 8.55
N PRO A 184 3.37 7.76 7.44
CA PRO A 184 3.65 9.18 7.50
C PRO A 184 2.41 9.93 8.02
N PRO A 185 2.57 10.98 8.85
CA PRO A 185 1.45 11.79 9.32
C PRO A 185 0.73 12.40 8.12
N ALA A 186 -0.60 12.38 8.20
CA ALA A 186 -1.43 13.12 7.26
C ALA A 186 -1.12 14.62 7.40
N VAL A 187 -0.77 15.26 6.29
CA VAL A 187 -0.68 16.69 6.15
C VAL A 187 -2.06 17.26 5.87
#